data_6fcfb4ad66746454f6d222cc4b58fa9a
#
_entry.id   6fcfb4ad66746454f6d222cc4b58fa9a
#
_cell.length_a   1.000
_cell.length_b   1.000
_cell.length_c   1.000
_cell.angle_alpha   90.00
_cell.angle_beta   90.00
_cell.angle_gamma   90.00
#
_symmetry.space_group_name_H-M   'P 1'
#
loop_
_entity.id
_entity.type
_entity.pdbx_description
1 polymer ?
#
loop_
_entity_poly.entity_id
_entity_poly.type
_entity_poly.pdbx_seq_one_letter_code
_entity_poly.pdbx_strand_id
1 'polypeptide(L)'
;RPEYEPALRKYQERRDELNQKYTDQQQTKQPSEKQSKNWVSVTEINQLIDELTLETKQYKGYAKLSPKELNVFQDRFMLIFWLSYPVRNDLHTTRVITRRAFNALPREQKETQNFIIGGKPAIEFSIGNYKTRKKYGVKKIRVDDKVVLAAMRQWLSVSPNPDYILVNVKNGEPMSSLNITQALT
;
A
#
# COMPACT_ATOMS: atom_id res chain seq x y z
N ARG A 1 41.43 -1.82 21.01
CA ARG A 1 42.25 -2.76 21.82
C ARG A 1 42.77 -3.84 20.88
N PRO A 2 44.09 -4.13 20.86
CA PRO A 2 44.70 -5.01 19.86
C PRO A 2 44.15 -6.42 19.86
N GLU A 3 43.63 -6.89 20.98
CA GLU A 3 43.05 -8.23 21.16
C GLU A 3 41.78 -8.49 20.30
N TYR A 4 41.08 -7.43 19.86
CA TYR A 4 39.88 -7.57 19.04
C TYR A 4 40.14 -7.38 17.55
N GLU A 5 41.34 -6.92 17.13
CA GLU A 5 41.67 -6.70 15.72
C GLU A 5 41.44 -7.94 14.82
N PRO A 6 41.83 -9.17 15.20
CA PRO A 6 41.61 -10.32 14.36
C PRO A 6 40.13 -10.63 14.16
N ALA A 7 39.31 -10.43 15.21
CA ALA A 7 37.85 -10.62 15.11
C ALA A 7 37.19 -9.54 14.26
N LEU A 8 37.62 -8.29 14.40
CA LEU A 8 37.17 -7.16 13.59
C LEU A 8 37.51 -7.35 12.11
N ARG A 9 38.73 -7.82 11.80
CA ARG A 9 39.14 -8.11 10.41
C ARG A 9 38.27 -9.19 9.78
N LYS A 10 38.04 -10.33 10.47
CA LYS A 10 37.16 -11.39 9.99
C LYS A 10 35.72 -10.90 9.76
N TYR A 11 35.22 -10.05 10.65
CA TYR A 11 33.88 -9.47 10.50
C TYR A 11 33.82 -8.54 9.27
N GLN A 12 34.83 -7.70 9.06
CA GLN A 12 34.92 -6.82 7.91
C GLN A 12 35.01 -7.61 6.60
N GLU A 13 35.88 -8.62 6.53
CA GLU A 13 36.02 -9.50 5.36
C GLU A 13 34.67 -10.18 5.02
N ARG A 14 33.98 -10.70 6.05
CA ARG A 14 32.67 -11.33 5.83
C ARG A 14 31.60 -10.35 5.38
N ARG A 15 31.59 -9.16 5.95
CA ARG A 15 30.67 -8.07 5.53
C ARG A 15 30.93 -7.68 4.07
N ASP A 16 32.18 -7.53 3.69
CA ASP A 16 32.56 -7.10 2.35
C ASP A 16 32.25 -8.18 1.30
N GLU A 17 32.46 -9.48 1.65
CA GLU A 17 32.02 -10.61 0.83
C GLU A 17 30.49 -10.62 0.64
N LEU A 18 29.70 -10.40 1.69
CA LEU A 18 28.25 -10.35 1.61
C LEU A 18 27.76 -9.14 0.80
N ASN A 19 28.41 -7.99 0.97
CA ASN A 19 28.09 -6.79 0.19
C ASN A 19 28.41 -6.99 -1.30
N GLN A 20 29.52 -7.66 -1.62
CA GLN A 20 29.85 -7.97 -3.00
C GLN A 20 28.81 -8.89 -3.63
N LYS A 21 28.44 -9.99 -2.96
CA LYS A 21 27.39 -10.90 -3.42
C LYS A 21 26.05 -10.18 -3.64
N TYR A 22 25.70 -9.28 -2.72
CA TYR A 22 24.49 -8.46 -2.85
C TYR A 22 24.57 -7.53 -4.07
N THR A 23 25.71 -6.88 -4.28
CA THR A 23 25.94 -5.98 -5.43
C THR A 23 25.86 -6.73 -6.74
N ASP A 24 26.51 -7.90 -6.82
CA ASP A 24 26.50 -8.76 -8.02
C ASP A 24 25.08 -9.23 -8.35
N GLN A 25 24.31 -9.64 -7.33
CA GLN A 25 22.91 -10.03 -7.49
C GLN A 25 22.04 -8.85 -7.98
N GLN A 26 22.27 -7.65 -7.44
CA GLN A 26 21.56 -6.44 -7.89
C GLN A 26 21.88 -6.08 -9.34
N GLN A 27 23.12 -6.28 -9.77
CA GLN A 27 23.54 -6.01 -11.16
C GLN A 27 22.91 -6.99 -12.16
N THR A 28 22.72 -8.25 -11.78
CA THR A 28 22.09 -9.25 -12.65
C THR A 28 20.60 -8.99 -12.87
N LYS A 29 19.96 -8.17 -12.02
CA LYS A 29 18.49 -7.91 -11.98
C LYS A 29 17.65 -9.19 -11.92
N GLN A 30 18.25 -10.31 -11.54
CA GLN A 30 17.53 -11.56 -11.37
C GLN A 30 17.02 -11.72 -9.94
N PRO A 31 15.81 -12.23 -9.74
CA PRO A 31 15.29 -12.48 -8.41
C PRO A 31 16.14 -13.54 -7.69
N SER A 32 16.33 -13.38 -6.37
CA SER A 32 16.93 -14.44 -5.55
C SER A 32 16.05 -15.69 -5.54
N GLU A 33 16.61 -16.85 -5.16
CA GLU A 33 15.83 -18.09 -4.99
C GLU A 33 14.58 -17.91 -4.13
N LYS A 34 14.71 -17.16 -3.03
CA LYS A 34 13.59 -16.83 -2.15
C LYS A 34 12.56 -15.94 -2.84
N GLN A 35 13.00 -14.96 -3.62
CA GLN A 35 12.11 -14.12 -4.40
C GLN A 35 11.42 -14.92 -5.51
N SER A 36 12.16 -15.78 -6.22
CA SER A 36 11.59 -16.62 -7.31
C SER A 36 10.50 -17.56 -6.79
N LYS A 37 10.67 -18.13 -5.58
CA LYS A 37 9.65 -18.99 -4.95
C LYS A 37 8.36 -18.26 -4.58
N ASN A 38 8.49 -16.97 -4.25
CA ASN A 38 7.36 -16.12 -3.82
C ASN A 38 6.91 -15.15 -4.92
N TRP A 39 7.44 -15.31 -6.14
CA TRP A 39 7.09 -14.43 -7.24
C TRP A 39 5.72 -14.82 -7.79
N VAL A 40 4.79 -13.86 -7.71
CA VAL A 40 3.46 -13.98 -8.30
C VAL A 40 3.44 -13.20 -9.61
N SER A 41 2.97 -13.81 -10.68
CA SER A 41 2.86 -13.16 -11.98
C SER A 41 1.68 -12.18 -12.02
N VAL A 42 1.73 -11.21 -12.93
CA VAL A 42 0.61 -10.29 -13.16
C VAL A 42 -0.66 -11.06 -13.58
N THR A 43 -0.52 -12.18 -14.27
CA THR A 43 -1.63 -13.03 -14.68
C THR A 43 -2.32 -13.65 -13.46
N GLU A 44 -1.55 -14.19 -12.52
CA GLU A 44 -2.11 -14.76 -11.28
C GLU A 44 -2.79 -13.69 -10.41
N ILE A 45 -2.21 -12.47 -10.35
CA ILE A 45 -2.85 -11.35 -9.64
C ILE A 45 -4.18 -10.97 -10.30
N ASN A 46 -4.24 -10.92 -11.63
CA ASN A 46 -5.48 -10.63 -12.34
C ASN A 46 -6.53 -11.72 -12.13
N GLN A 47 -6.15 -13.01 -12.12
CA GLN A 47 -7.05 -14.11 -11.77
C GLN A 47 -7.63 -13.95 -10.36
N LEU A 48 -6.79 -13.63 -9.38
CA LEU A 48 -7.23 -13.36 -8.02
C LEU A 48 -8.20 -12.17 -7.95
N ILE A 49 -7.95 -11.09 -8.69
CA ILE A 49 -8.87 -9.94 -8.79
C ILE A 49 -10.23 -10.37 -9.36
N ASP A 50 -10.25 -11.24 -10.37
CA ASP A 50 -11.47 -11.75 -10.97
C ASP A 50 -12.25 -12.62 -9.99
N GLU A 51 -11.58 -13.51 -9.24
CA GLU A 51 -12.17 -14.31 -8.18
C GLU A 51 -12.78 -13.42 -7.08
N LEU A 52 -12.03 -12.47 -6.55
CA LEU A 52 -12.54 -11.52 -5.56
C LEU A 52 -13.69 -10.67 -6.11
N THR A 53 -13.68 -10.36 -7.41
CA THR A 53 -14.77 -9.61 -8.06
C THR A 53 -16.04 -10.44 -8.12
N LEU A 54 -15.94 -11.73 -8.38
CA LEU A 54 -17.09 -12.65 -8.33
C LEU A 54 -17.62 -12.81 -6.91
N GLU A 55 -16.72 -12.93 -5.94
CA GLU A 55 -17.08 -13.05 -4.53
C GLU A 55 -17.79 -11.79 -4.01
N THR A 56 -17.30 -10.58 -4.32
CA THR A 56 -17.97 -9.34 -3.92
C THR A 56 -19.39 -9.19 -4.47
N LYS A 57 -19.71 -9.82 -5.62
CA LYS A 57 -21.06 -9.82 -6.19
C LYS A 57 -22.05 -10.62 -5.36
N GLN A 58 -21.58 -11.69 -4.69
CA GLN A 58 -22.41 -12.55 -3.84
C GLN A 58 -22.90 -11.78 -2.60
N TYR A 59 -22.14 -10.81 -2.14
CA TYR A 59 -22.48 -10.00 -0.95
C TYR A 59 -23.32 -8.76 -1.24
N LYS A 60 -23.74 -8.58 -2.49
CA LYS A 60 -24.56 -7.42 -2.88
C LYS A 60 -25.93 -7.49 -2.20
N GLY A 61 -26.27 -6.44 -1.42
CA GLY A 61 -27.53 -6.33 -0.70
C GLY A 61 -27.52 -6.89 0.72
N TYR A 62 -26.39 -7.42 1.20
CA TYR A 62 -26.26 -7.82 2.61
C TYR A 62 -26.23 -6.59 3.52
N ALA A 63 -27.08 -6.59 4.54
CA ALA A 63 -27.17 -5.47 5.50
C ALA A 63 -25.95 -5.40 6.44
N LYS A 64 -25.28 -6.53 6.67
CA LYS A 64 -24.09 -6.63 7.53
C LYS A 64 -23.14 -7.68 6.98
N LEU A 65 -21.90 -7.29 6.82
CA LEU A 65 -20.81 -8.16 6.38
C LEU A 65 -19.92 -8.56 7.57
N SER A 66 -19.44 -9.81 7.55
CA SER A 66 -18.45 -10.30 8.50
C SER A 66 -17.06 -9.68 8.19
N PRO A 67 -16.12 -9.70 9.14
CA PRO A 67 -14.74 -9.26 8.87
C PRO A 67 -14.06 -9.97 7.70
N LYS A 68 -14.38 -11.26 7.46
CA LYS A 68 -13.87 -12.02 6.33
C LYS A 68 -14.38 -11.45 5.00
N GLU A 69 -15.68 -11.20 4.92
CA GLU A 69 -16.31 -10.62 3.74
C GLU A 69 -15.84 -9.19 3.47
N LEU A 70 -15.65 -8.39 4.52
CA LEU A 70 -15.08 -7.04 4.40
C LEU A 70 -13.64 -7.06 3.85
N ASN A 71 -12.82 -8.03 4.25
CA ASN A 71 -11.49 -8.19 3.68
C ASN A 71 -11.54 -8.42 2.17
N VAL A 72 -12.49 -9.23 1.65
CA VAL A 72 -12.62 -9.45 0.20
C VAL A 72 -12.75 -8.15 -0.57
N PHE A 73 -13.53 -7.19 -0.07
CA PHE A 73 -13.67 -5.87 -0.71
C PHE A 73 -12.39 -5.03 -0.60
N GLN A 74 -11.75 -5.05 0.57
CA GLN A 74 -10.51 -4.28 0.79
C GLN A 74 -9.36 -4.85 -0.04
N ASP A 75 -9.16 -6.16 -0.02
CA ASP A 75 -8.09 -6.85 -0.75
C ASP A 75 -8.26 -6.66 -2.27
N ARG A 76 -9.49 -6.82 -2.78
CA ARG A 76 -9.78 -6.50 -4.17
C ARG A 76 -9.42 -5.06 -4.54
N PHE A 77 -9.82 -4.09 -3.71
CA PHE A 77 -9.44 -2.69 -3.94
C PHE A 77 -7.92 -2.52 -3.91
N MET A 78 -7.23 -3.08 -2.94
CA MET A 78 -5.79 -3.00 -2.80
C MET A 78 -5.06 -3.53 -4.03
N LEU A 79 -5.39 -4.73 -4.51
CA LEU A 79 -4.76 -5.35 -5.67
C LEU A 79 -4.97 -4.51 -6.95
N ILE A 80 -6.21 -4.09 -7.23
CA ILE A 80 -6.53 -3.23 -8.38
C ILE A 80 -5.76 -1.91 -8.31
N PHE A 81 -5.71 -1.30 -7.12
CA PHE A 81 -5.02 -0.03 -6.93
C PHE A 81 -3.51 -0.15 -7.15
N TRP A 82 -2.84 -1.13 -6.53
CA TRP A 82 -1.38 -1.27 -6.65
C TRP A 82 -0.91 -1.72 -8.03
N LEU A 83 -1.73 -2.48 -8.77
CA LEU A 83 -1.43 -2.79 -10.18
C LEU A 83 -1.48 -1.53 -11.07
N SER A 84 -2.44 -0.65 -10.83
CA SER A 84 -2.62 0.57 -11.64
C SER A 84 -1.71 1.72 -11.20
N TYR A 85 -1.45 1.83 -9.92
CA TYR A 85 -0.67 2.91 -9.30
C TYR A 85 0.37 2.31 -8.34
N PRO A 86 1.55 1.90 -8.81
CA PRO A 86 2.59 1.28 -7.99
C PRO A 86 3.22 2.30 -7.04
N VAL A 87 2.51 2.62 -5.98
CA VAL A 87 2.98 3.46 -4.88
C VAL A 87 3.50 2.60 -3.73
N ARG A 88 4.38 3.17 -2.91
CA ARG A 88 4.87 2.50 -1.70
C ARG A 88 3.73 2.35 -0.69
N ASN A 89 3.97 1.55 0.37
CA ASN A 89 3.03 1.40 1.50
C ASN A 89 2.81 2.69 2.32
N ASP A 90 3.08 3.84 1.71
CA ASP A 90 2.88 5.17 2.31
C ASP A 90 1.38 5.54 2.42
N LEU A 91 0.47 4.64 1.98
CA LEU A 91 -0.99 4.84 2.11
C LEU A 91 -1.54 4.51 3.50
N HIS A 92 -0.73 4.01 4.42
CA HIS A 92 -1.14 3.83 5.81
C HIS A 92 -1.68 5.14 6.39
N THR A 93 -2.70 5.06 7.23
CA THR A 93 -3.35 6.23 7.84
C THR A 93 -3.86 7.30 6.85
N THR A 94 -4.04 6.96 5.56
CA THR A 94 -4.56 7.90 4.56
C THR A 94 -6.03 8.17 4.79
N ARG A 95 -6.36 9.45 5.03
CA ARG A 95 -7.73 9.90 5.30
C ARG A 95 -8.50 10.17 4.01
N VAL A 96 -9.78 9.81 4.01
CA VAL A 96 -10.71 10.11 2.92
C VAL A 96 -11.50 11.36 3.28
N ILE A 97 -11.36 12.42 2.54
CA ILE A 97 -12.02 13.70 2.83
C ILE A 97 -12.57 14.38 1.56
N THR A 98 -13.51 15.31 1.75
CA THR A 98 -14.00 16.14 0.66
C THR A 98 -12.99 17.23 0.28
N ARG A 99 -13.06 17.75 -0.95
CA ARG A 99 -12.25 18.89 -1.41
C ARG A 99 -12.42 20.11 -0.48
N ARG A 100 -13.65 20.38 -0.04
CA ARG A 100 -13.94 21.47 0.88
C ARG A 100 -13.23 21.29 2.22
N ALA A 101 -13.32 20.09 2.81
CA ALA A 101 -12.63 19.78 4.07
C ALA A 101 -11.11 19.88 3.92
N PHE A 102 -10.53 19.34 2.82
CA PHE A 102 -9.11 19.48 2.55
C PHE A 102 -8.67 20.96 2.47
N ASN A 103 -9.42 21.79 1.74
CA ASN A 103 -9.06 23.20 1.60
C ASN A 103 -9.05 23.95 2.93
N ALA A 104 -9.92 23.56 3.87
CA ALA A 104 -10.00 24.15 5.21
C ALA A 104 -8.89 23.69 6.16
N LEU A 105 -8.14 22.63 5.86
CA LEU A 105 -7.06 22.16 6.71
C LEU A 105 -5.89 23.16 6.78
N PRO A 106 -5.20 23.26 7.94
CA PRO A 106 -3.94 23.98 8.07
C PRO A 106 -2.89 23.46 7.09
N ARG A 107 -1.99 24.35 6.64
CA ARG A 107 -0.92 24.00 5.71
C ARG A 107 -0.06 22.85 6.24
N GLU A 108 0.29 22.88 7.51
CA GLU A 108 1.09 21.84 8.17
C GLU A 108 0.47 20.45 8.03
N GLN A 109 -0.86 20.33 8.27
CA GLN A 109 -1.55 19.04 8.12
C GLN A 109 -1.54 18.56 6.67
N LYS A 110 -1.78 19.46 5.70
CA LYS A 110 -1.71 19.13 4.26
C LYS A 110 -0.34 18.62 3.84
N GLU A 111 0.71 19.11 4.48
CA GLU A 111 2.09 18.76 4.18
C GLU A 111 2.60 17.52 4.93
N THR A 112 2.00 17.15 6.07
CA THR A 112 2.50 16.08 6.96
C THR A 112 1.63 14.85 7.00
N GLN A 113 0.43 14.88 6.44
CA GLN A 113 -0.52 13.76 6.45
C GLN A 113 -0.85 13.33 5.02
N ASN A 114 -1.50 12.16 4.90
CA ASN A 114 -1.92 11.59 3.62
C ASN A 114 -3.44 11.68 3.48
N PHE A 115 -3.90 12.10 2.30
CA PHE A 115 -5.31 12.31 2.02
C PHE A 115 -5.71 11.74 0.68
N ILE A 116 -6.91 11.17 0.61
CA ILE A 116 -7.69 11.00 -0.60
C ILE A 116 -8.74 12.09 -0.63
N ILE A 117 -8.67 12.92 -1.64
CA ILE A 117 -9.54 14.07 -1.79
C ILE A 117 -10.60 13.73 -2.82
N GLY A 118 -11.84 13.59 -2.35
CA GLY A 118 -12.98 13.26 -3.20
C GLY A 118 -13.24 14.31 -4.27
N GLY A 119 -13.61 13.86 -5.45
CA GLY A 119 -13.97 14.70 -6.60
C GLY A 119 -14.67 13.88 -7.69
N LYS A 120 -15.31 14.57 -8.64
CA LYS A 120 -15.83 14.01 -9.88
C LYS A 120 -15.18 14.75 -11.04
N PRO A 121 -14.70 14.08 -12.09
CA PRO A 121 -14.71 12.64 -12.35
C PRO A 121 -13.55 11.85 -11.72
N ALA A 122 -12.56 12.51 -11.13
CA ALA A 122 -11.34 11.93 -10.59
C ALA A 122 -11.20 12.23 -9.10
N ILE A 123 -10.37 11.45 -8.41
CA ILE A 123 -9.90 11.73 -7.06
C ILE A 123 -8.43 12.13 -7.10
N GLU A 124 -7.97 12.79 -6.03
CA GLU A 124 -6.57 13.16 -5.87
C GLU A 124 -6.02 12.55 -4.56
N PHE A 125 -4.92 11.82 -4.67
CA PHE A 125 -4.11 11.47 -3.51
C PHE A 125 -3.11 12.58 -3.24
N SER A 126 -3.13 13.12 -2.03
CA SER A 126 -2.16 14.08 -1.53
C SER A 126 -1.32 13.39 -0.47
N ILE A 127 -0.09 13.00 -0.80
CA ILE A 127 0.79 12.21 0.06
C ILE A 127 1.85 13.16 0.65
N GLY A 128 1.66 13.54 1.91
CA GLY A 128 2.56 14.40 2.67
C GLY A 128 3.46 13.62 3.63
N ASN A 129 3.03 12.44 4.07
CA ASN A 129 3.80 11.57 4.96
C ASN A 129 4.40 10.40 4.19
N TYR A 130 5.66 10.55 3.72
CA TYR A 130 6.42 9.48 3.06
C TYR A 130 7.93 9.70 3.19
N LYS A 131 8.72 8.63 3.00
CA LYS A 131 10.16 8.57 3.31
C LYS A 131 11.00 9.70 2.69
N THR A 132 10.71 10.10 1.46
CA THR A 132 11.52 11.08 0.71
C THR A 132 10.89 12.46 0.60
N ARG A 133 9.87 12.76 1.43
CA ARG A 133 9.15 14.05 1.42
C ARG A 133 10.07 15.26 1.52
N LYS A 134 11.08 15.22 2.39
CA LYS A 134 12.03 16.35 2.57
C LYS A 134 12.70 16.76 1.26
N LYS A 135 12.89 15.81 0.32
CA LYS A 135 13.53 16.07 -0.98
C LYS A 135 12.54 16.49 -2.06
N TYR A 136 11.31 15.91 -2.07
CA TYR A 136 10.37 16.03 -3.19
C TYR A 136 9.07 16.76 -2.83
N GLY A 137 8.88 17.20 -1.59
CA GLY A 137 7.64 17.86 -1.13
C GLY A 137 6.44 16.92 -1.08
N VAL A 138 5.23 17.47 -1.12
CA VAL A 138 3.98 16.70 -1.14
C VAL A 138 3.78 16.10 -2.54
N LYS A 139 3.57 14.79 -2.60
CA LYS A 139 3.28 14.08 -3.85
C LYS A 139 1.78 14.09 -4.11
N LYS A 140 1.39 14.49 -5.31
CA LYS A 140 0.00 14.43 -5.76
C LYS A 140 -0.15 13.39 -6.86
N ILE A 141 -1.16 12.53 -6.75
CA ILE A 141 -1.49 11.52 -7.73
C ILE A 141 -2.96 11.69 -8.09
N ARG A 142 -3.22 11.95 -9.36
CA ARG A 142 -4.58 11.96 -9.90
C ARG A 142 -4.96 10.54 -10.27
N VAL A 143 -6.10 10.08 -9.77
CA VAL A 143 -6.69 8.79 -10.11
C VAL A 143 -8.00 9.03 -10.84
N ASP A 144 -8.03 8.69 -12.12
CA ASP A 144 -9.18 8.79 -13.01
C ASP A 144 -9.54 7.46 -13.69
N ASP A 145 -8.77 6.40 -13.41
CA ASP A 145 -9.10 5.04 -13.82
C ASP A 145 -10.45 4.60 -13.24
N LYS A 146 -11.37 4.26 -14.14
CA LYS A 146 -12.76 3.92 -13.77
C LYS A 146 -12.85 2.65 -12.95
N VAL A 147 -11.96 1.67 -13.18
CA VAL A 147 -11.94 0.38 -12.47
C VAL A 147 -11.47 0.61 -11.04
N VAL A 148 -10.38 1.35 -10.85
CA VAL A 148 -9.86 1.73 -9.54
C VAL A 148 -10.90 2.53 -8.75
N LEU A 149 -11.53 3.54 -9.38
CA LEU A 149 -12.56 4.36 -8.75
C LEU A 149 -13.79 3.55 -8.34
N ALA A 150 -14.21 2.59 -9.17
CA ALA A 150 -15.33 1.70 -8.84
C ALA A 150 -15.00 0.78 -7.66
N ALA A 151 -13.82 0.15 -7.67
CA ALA A 151 -13.37 -0.71 -6.57
C ALA A 151 -13.25 0.06 -5.25
N MET A 152 -12.67 1.25 -5.29
CA MET A 152 -12.55 2.12 -4.11
C MET A 152 -13.92 2.52 -3.55
N ARG A 153 -14.85 2.96 -4.40
CA ARG A 153 -16.20 3.35 -3.96
C ARG A 153 -16.94 2.16 -3.37
N GLN A 154 -16.82 0.99 -3.99
CA GLN A 154 -17.44 -0.24 -3.48
C GLN A 154 -16.87 -0.59 -2.10
N TRP A 155 -15.55 -0.55 -1.93
CA TRP A 155 -14.92 -0.77 -0.64
C TRP A 155 -15.39 0.26 0.42
N LEU A 156 -15.32 1.54 0.12
CA LEU A 156 -15.72 2.59 1.07
C LEU A 156 -17.21 2.53 1.45
N SER A 157 -18.07 1.99 0.58
CA SER A 157 -19.50 1.85 0.89
C SER A 157 -19.82 0.76 1.93
N VAL A 158 -18.88 -0.17 2.17
CA VAL A 158 -19.03 -1.27 3.14
C VAL A 158 -17.99 -1.18 4.28
N SER A 159 -17.00 -0.30 4.17
CA SER A 159 -15.94 -0.12 5.17
C SER A 159 -16.51 0.20 6.55
N PRO A 160 -16.01 -0.43 7.61
CA PRO A 160 -16.41 -0.11 8.99
C PRO A 160 -15.98 1.29 9.43
N ASN A 161 -15.03 1.90 8.72
CA ASN A 161 -14.60 3.28 8.93
C ASN A 161 -14.20 3.92 7.58
N PRO A 162 -15.16 4.58 6.88
CA PRO A 162 -14.91 5.18 5.57
C PRO A 162 -14.04 6.46 5.61
N ASP A 163 -13.68 6.94 6.80
CA ASP A 163 -12.78 8.09 6.96
C ASP A 163 -11.31 7.73 6.62
N TYR A 164 -11.01 6.43 6.52
CA TYR A 164 -9.69 5.92 6.12
C TYR A 164 -9.80 4.95 4.97
N ILE A 165 -8.82 4.99 4.07
CA ILE A 165 -8.85 4.14 2.87
C ILE A 165 -8.54 2.68 3.17
N LEU A 166 -7.70 2.40 4.17
CA LEU A 166 -7.33 1.06 4.60
C LEU A 166 -7.51 0.95 6.11
N VAL A 167 -8.28 -0.02 6.54
CA VAL A 167 -8.62 -0.23 7.95
C VAL A 167 -8.49 -1.68 8.36
N ASN A 168 -8.24 -1.91 9.63
CA ASN A 168 -8.46 -3.21 10.23
C ASN A 168 -9.98 -3.45 10.30
N VAL A 169 -10.49 -4.38 9.51
CA VAL A 169 -11.93 -4.61 9.36
C VAL A 169 -12.62 -5.09 10.63
N LYS A 170 -11.87 -5.55 11.65
CA LYS A 170 -12.42 -6.02 12.93
C LYS A 170 -12.77 -4.88 13.88
N ASN A 171 -11.96 -3.80 13.87
CA ASN A 171 -12.11 -2.70 14.82
C ASN A 171 -12.26 -1.31 14.16
N GLY A 172 -12.11 -1.21 12.83
CA GLY A 172 -12.21 0.04 12.08
C GLY A 172 -11.00 0.98 12.23
N GLU A 173 -9.94 0.56 12.93
CA GLU A 173 -8.73 1.37 13.07
C GLU A 173 -7.93 1.43 11.76
N PRO A 174 -7.28 2.55 11.44
CA PRO A 174 -6.46 2.67 10.24
C PRO A 174 -5.32 1.65 10.26
N MET A 175 -5.05 1.01 9.11
CA MET A 175 -3.95 0.05 8.98
C MET A 175 -2.61 0.75 9.13
N SER A 176 -1.69 0.09 9.86
CA SER A 176 -0.28 0.48 9.89
C SER A 176 0.44 0.05 8.60
N SER A 177 1.61 0.62 8.33
CA SER A 177 2.48 0.20 7.21
C SER A 177 2.84 -1.30 7.29
N LEU A 178 3.03 -1.82 8.52
CA LEU A 178 3.30 -3.25 8.74
C LEU A 178 2.11 -4.13 8.33
N ASN A 179 0.90 -3.75 8.76
CA ASN A 179 -0.32 -4.49 8.42
C ASN A 179 -0.57 -4.52 6.91
N ILE A 180 -0.32 -3.40 6.20
CA ILE A 180 -0.42 -3.35 4.74
C ILE A 180 0.59 -4.31 4.08
N THR A 181 1.84 -4.31 4.57
CA THR A 181 2.86 -5.24 4.05
C THR A 181 2.45 -6.68 4.26
N GLN A 182 1.93 -7.03 5.45
CA GLN A 182 1.46 -8.39 5.75
C GLN A 182 0.25 -8.82 4.90
N ALA A 183 -0.63 -7.90 4.53
CA ALA A 183 -1.78 -8.19 3.68
C ALA A 183 -1.39 -8.41 2.20
N LEU A 184 -0.20 -7.93 1.78
CA LEU A 184 0.30 -8.05 0.41
C LEU A 184 1.35 -9.17 0.24
N THR A 185 1.70 -9.90 1.29
CA THR A 185 2.65 -11.01 1.28
C THR A 185 1.95 -12.34 1.51
#